data_05ca72535aaa7144e1c006ff3b9e2858
#
_entry.id   05ca72535aaa7144e1c006ff3b9e2858
#
_cell.length_a   1.000
_cell.length_b   1.000
_cell.length_c   1.000
_cell.angle_alpha   90.00
_cell.angle_beta   90.00
_cell.angle_gamma   90.00
#
_symmetry.space_group_name_H-M   'P 1'
#
loop_
_entity.id
_entity.type
_entity.pdbx_description
1 polymer ?
#
loop_
_entity_poly.entity_id
_entity_poly.type
_entity_poly.pdbx_seq_one_letter_code
_entity_poly.pdbx_strand_id
1 'polypeptide(L)'
;MWRLGGAGNRMARAQAARGDAKKKQIRAAEQDRPDVAAARIAWRAMQRSLDPAKLVFIDETSAATNMARRYGRARRGERVVAAVPYGHRKTTTFVAGLRQDGLIAPLVLDGAMNGESFLAYVRQFLVPCLRRGDIVIMDNLSSHKSRGVRDAIEAAGATLLYLPPYSPDFNPIEQAFAKLKALLRKAAARTVEALWDIIGVLMQAFRPDEPANYFANSGYRQP
;
A
#
# COMPACT_ATOMS: atom_id res chain seq x y z
N MET A 1 24.73 34.21 71.11
CA MET A 1 24.17 32.90 71.33
C MET A 1 22.77 32.85 70.65
N TRP A 2 22.68 32.64 69.39
CA TRP A 2 21.40 32.36 68.69
C TRP A 2 21.66 31.42 67.54
N ARG A 3 21.09 30.26 67.65
CA ARG A 3 21.07 29.23 66.53
C ARG A 3 19.91 29.59 65.60
N LEU A 4 20.15 29.75 64.32
CA LEU A 4 19.13 29.77 63.31
C LEU A 4 19.14 28.44 62.58
N GLY A 5 18.04 27.71 62.72
CA GLY A 5 17.79 26.44 62.04
C GLY A 5 17.56 26.65 60.54
N GLY A 6 18.32 25.96 59.75
CA GLY A 6 18.12 25.91 58.30
C GLY A 6 16.92 25.07 57.92
N ALA A 7 15.87 25.69 57.39
CA ALA A 7 14.77 25.01 56.75
C ALA A 7 15.23 24.52 55.35
N GLY A 8 15.49 23.23 55.22
CA GLY A 8 15.80 22.61 53.95
C GLY A 8 14.56 22.59 53.03
N ASN A 9 14.58 23.43 52.03
CA ASN A 9 13.55 23.46 50.98
C ASN A 9 13.76 22.29 50.03
N ARG A 10 13.10 21.17 50.31
CA ARG A 10 13.01 20.02 49.39
C ARG A 10 12.02 20.38 48.31
N MET A 11 12.49 20.99 47.23
CA MET A 11 11.73 21.01 45.97
C MET A 11 11.60 19.58 45.47
N ALA A 12 10.44 18.98 45.70
CA ALA A 12 10.01 17.79 45.03
C ALA A 12 9.88 18.12 43.53
N ARG A 13 10.89 17.78 42.73
CA ARG A 13 10.77 17.75 41.28
C ARG A 13 9.75 16.68 40.95
N ALA A 14 8.54 17.10 40.57
CA ALA A 14 7.59 16.26 39.88
C ALA A 14 8.27 15.75 38.60
N GLN A 15 8.70 14.51 38.59
CA GLN A 15 9.07 13.82 37.37
C GLN A 15 7.78 13.64 36.55
N ALA A 16 7.52 14.58 35.65
CA ALA A 16 6.54 14.38 34.59
C ALA A 16 6.94 13.11 33.86
N ALA A 17 6.07 12.10 33.90
CA ALA A 17 6.26 10.86 33.13
C ALA A 17 6.47 11.25 31.66
N ARG A 18 7.69 11.08 31.16
CA ARG A 18 7.99 11.22 29.73
C ARG A 18 7.26 10.07 29.04
N GLY A 19 6.07 10.34 28.53
CA GLY A 19 5.38 9.40 27.65
C GLY A 19 6.27 9.12 26.46
N ASP A 20 6.54 7.87 26.19
CA ASP A 20 7.24 7.47 24.97
C ASP A 20 6.47 7.99 23.75
N ALA A 21 7.15 8.68 22.83
CA ALA A 21 6.57 9.14 21.59
C ALA A 21 6.17 7.92 20.74
N LYS A 22 4.90 7.55 20.82
CA LYS A 22 4.36 6.44 20.03
C LYS A 22 4.09 6.92 18.61
N LYS A 23 4.43 6.08 17.62
CA LYS A 23 4.11 6.32 16.21
C LYS A 23 2.59 6.41 16.07
N LYS A 24 2.08 7.57 15.64
CA LYS A 24 0.64 7.78 15.40
C LYS A 24 0.22 6.97 14.18
N GLN A 25 -0.75 6.09 14.34
CA GLN A 25 -1.41 5.40 13.22
C GLN A 25 -2.55 6.29 12.72
N ILE A 26 -2.53 6.63 11.44
CA ILE A 26 -3.60 7.39 10.77
C ILE A 26 -4.43 6.39 9.97
N ARG A 27 -5.74 6.41 10.15
CA ARG A 27 -6.73 5.62 9.41
C ARG A 27 -7.88 6.50 8.95
N ALA A 28 -8.65 6.04 7.96
CA ALA A 28 -9.85 6.74 7.52
C ALA A 28 -10.89 6.77 8.66
N ALA A 29 -11.50 7.93 8.89
CA ALA A 29 -12.54 8.09 9.91
C ALA A 29 -13.78 7.25 9.59
N GLU A 30 -14.05 7.00 8.32
CA GLU A 30 -15.15 6.18 7.80
C GLU A 30 -15.07 4.72 8.27
N GLN A 31 -13.93 4.26 8.77
CA GLN A 31 -13.81 2.92 9.39
C GLN A 31 -14.65 2.79 10.67
N ASP A 32 -15.05 3.91 11.29
CA ASP A 32 -15.89 3.94 12.49
C ASP A 32 -17.39 3.87 12.16
N ARG A 33 -17.77 3.96 10.89
CA ARG A 33 -19.16 3.76 10.47
C ARG A 33 -19.62 2.33 10.81
N PRO A 34 -20.83 2.14 11.37
CA PRO A 34 -21.30 0.82 11.82
C PRO A 34 -21.29 -0.25 10.72
N ASP A 35 -21.69 0.13 9.48
CA ASP A 35 -21.69 -0.75 8.32
C ASP A 35 -20.28 -1.20 7.92
N VAL A 36 -19.32 -0.27 7.91
CA VAL A 36 -17.92 -0.54 7.59
C VAL A 36 -17.28 -1.39 8.69
N ALA A 37 -17.51 -1.04 9.96
CA ALA A 37 -16.98 -1.79 11.09
C ALA A 37 -17.46 -3.25 11.08
N ALA A 38 -18.76 -3.48 10.84
CA ALA A 38 -19.33 -4.82 10.71
C ALA A 38 -18.72 -5.61 9.54
N ALA A 39 -18.59 -4.98 8.36
CA ALA A 39 -17.98 -5.60 7.19
C ALA A 39 -16.50 -5.98 7.45
N ARG A 40 -15.74 -5.13 8.16
CA ARG A 40 -14.34 -5.40 8.55
C ARG A 40 -14.21 -6.55 9.55
N ILE A 41 -15.16 -6.68 10.49
CA ILE A 41 -15.21 -7.81 11.44
C ILE A 41 -15.48 -9.11 10.67
N ALA A 42 -16.47 -9.11 9.78
CA ALA A 42 -16.79 -10.26 8.95
C ALA A 42 -15.61 -10.68 8.07
N TRP A 43 -14.91 -9.71 7.46
CA TRP A 43 -13.71 -9.97 6.67
C TRP A 43 -12.61 -10.65 7.49
N ARG A 44 -12.30 -10.13 8.69
CA ARG A 44 -11.30 -10.74 9.58
C ARG A 44 -11.62 -12.17 9.98
N ALA A 45 -12.90 -12.49 10.16
CA ALA A 45 -13.33 -13.86 10.44
C ALA A 45 -13.08 -14.77 9.24
N MET A 46 -13.52 -14.33 8.04
CA MET A 46 -13.33 -15.06 6.78
C MET A 46 -11.85 -15.20 6.39
N GLN A 47 -11.05 -14.14 6.59
CA GLN A 47 -9.64 -14.09 6.25
C GLN A 47 -8.83 -15.26 6.81
N ARG A 48 -9.19 -15.77 7.98
CA ARG A 48 -8.52 -16.89 8.65
C ARG A 48 -8.70 -18.23 7.92
N SER A 49 -9.74 -18.37 7.12
CA SER A 49 -10.03 -19.58 6.33
C SER A 49 -9.51 -19.53 4.90
N LEU A 50 -8.95 -18.38 4.47
CA LEU A 50 -8.42 -18.22 3.13
C LEU A 50 -7.00 -18.81 3.06
N ASP A 51 -6.75 -19.66 2.05
CA ASP A 51 -5.42 -20.17 1.75
C ASP A 51 -4.57 -19.09 1.06
N PRO A 52 -3.50 -18.57 1.70
CA PRO A 52 -2.69 -17.51 1.12
C PRO A 52 -2.05 -17.87 -0.22
N ALA A 53 -1.80 -19.15 -0.50
CA ALA A 53 -1.22 -19.59 -1.74
C ALA A 53 -2.14 -19.41 -2.96
N LYS A 54 -3.45 -19.27 -2.72
CA LYS A 54 -4.48 -19.05 -3.74
C LYS A 54 -4.88 -17.58 -3.88
N LEU A 55 -4.41 -16.68 -3.02
CA LEU A 55 -4.82 -15.29 -3.06
C LEU A 55 -4.04 -14.49 -4.11
N VAL A 56 -4.76 -13.66 -4.83
CA VAL A 56 -4.24 -12.70 -5.81
C VAL A 56 -4.85 -11.35 -5.52
N PHE A 57 -4.05 -10.43 -5.00
CA PHE A 57 -4.48 -9.05 -4.73
C PHE A 57 -4.19 -8.17 -5.92
N ILE A 58 -5.20 -7.48 -6.43
CA ILE A 58 -5.08 -6.54 -7.56
C ILE A 58 -5.35 -5.14 -7.07
N ASP A 59 -4.51 -4.21 -7.52
CA ASP A 59 -4.68 -2.78 -7.21
C ASP A 59 -3.90 -1.91 -8.20
N GLU A 60 -4.20 -0.60 -8.23
CA GLU A 60 -3.50 0.39 -9.02
C GLU A 60 -2.80 1.41 -8.14
N THR A 61 -1.71 1.91 -8.68
CA THR A 61 -1.01 3.02 -8.04
C THR A 61 -0.52 4.04 -9.05
N SER A 62 -0.64 5.32 -8.73
CA SER A 62 -0.13 6.39 -9.58
C SER A 62 1.35 6.68 -9.30
N ALA A 63 2.10 6.93 -10.37
CA ALA A 63 3.44 7.49 -10.35
C ALA A 63 3.48 8.78 -11.20
N ALA A 64 4.35 9.72 -10.88
CA ALA A 64 4.43 10.99 -11.58
C ALA A 64 5.89 11.43 -11.80
N THR A 65 6.11 12.19 -12.87
CA THR A 65 7.45 12.66 -13.27
C THR A 65 8.05 13.69 -12.31
N ASN A 66 7.29 14.19 -11.34
CA ASN A 66 7.78 15.11 -10.32
C ASN A 66 8.05 14.43 -8.95
N MET A 67 8.04 13.10 -8.90
CA MET A 67 8.33 12.38 -7.66
C MET A 67 9.73 12.70 -7.15
N ALA A 68 9.84 13.03 -5.86
CA ALA A 68 11.10 13.32 -5.17
C ALA A 68 11.08 12.74 -3.75
N ARG A 69 12.26 12.53 -3.18
CA ARG A 69 12.37 12.12 -1.78
C ARG A 69 11.73 13.17 -0.87
N ARG A 70 10.89 12.72 0.05
CA ARG A 70 10.19 13.60 0.99
C ARG A 70 11.05 14.00 2.19
N TYR A 71 12.09 13.23 2.48
CA TYR A 71 12.96 13.39 3.64
C TYR A 71 14.41 13.27 3.21
N GLY A 72 15.28 14.04 3.85
CA GLY A 72 16.73 13.99 3.74
C GLY A 72 17.38 14.08 5.11
N ARG A 73 18.68 13.93 5.16
CA ARG A 73 19.50 14.11 6.38
C ARG A 73 20.52 15.22 6.14
N ALA A 74 20.66 16.13 7.09
CA ALA A 74 21.69 17.14 7.15
C ALA A 74 22.32 17.14 8.55
N ARG A 75 23.42 17.87 8.72
CA ARG A 75 24.01 18.10 10.04
C ARG A 75 23.01 18.87 10.92
N ARG A 76 23.16 18.75 12.22
CA ARG A 76 22.33 19.50 13.18
C ARG A 76 22.47 21.01 12.92
N GLY A 77 21.33 21.68 12.75
CA GLY A 77 21.29 23.11 12.44
C GLY A 77 21.28 23.47 10.96
N GLU A 78 21.52 22.49 10.05
CA GLU A 78 21.47 22.71 8.62
C GLU A 78 20.08 22.33 8.04
N ARG A 79 19.67 23.07 6.99
CA ARG A 79 18.42 22.80 6.26
C ARG A 79 18.73 21.92 5.02
N VAL A 80 17.96 20.85 4.83
CA VAL A 80 18.03 20.07 3.59
C VAL A 80 17.24 20.80 2.50
N VAL A 81 17.92 21.18 1.43
CA VAL A 81 17.31 21.80 0.25
C VAL A 81 17.41 20.83 -0.92
N ALA A 82 16.30 20.60 -1.63
CA ALA A 82 16.27 19.80 -2.85
C ALA A 82 15.44 20.50 -3.91
N ALA A 83 15.95 20.57 -5.14
CA ALA A 83 15.22 21.06 -6.30
C ALA A 83 14.26 19.99 -6.80
N VAL A 84 13.00 20.36 -7.02
CA VAL A 84 11.97 19.51 -7.62
C VAL A 84 11.35 20.26 -8.78
N PRO A 85 11.07 19.63 -9.94
CA PRO A 85 10.39 20.28 -11.04
C PRO A 85 9.05 20.87 -10.61
N TYR A 86 8.89 22.16 -10.88
CA TYR A 86 7.64 22.87 -10.68
C TYR A 86 6.91 22.97 -12.04
N GLY A 87 5.59 22.71 -12.06
CA GLY A 87 4.79 22.80 -13.26
C GLY A 87 3.97 21.55 -13.55
N HIS A 88 3.54 21.39 -14.80
CA HIS A 88 2.70 20.28 -15.24
C HIS A 88 3.43 18.94 -15.07
N ARG A 89 2.87 18.08 -14.21
CA ARG A 89 3.33 16.71 -14.05
C ARG A 89 2.52 15.77 -14.92
N LYS A 90 3.19 14.87 -15.60
CA LYS A 90 2.54 13.71 -16.22
C LYS A 90 2.38 12.61 -15.20
N THR A 91 1.23 11.98 -15.16
CA THR A 91 0.88 10.91 -14.24
C THR A 91 0.70 9.63 -15.04
N THR A 92 1.29 8.57 -14.54
CA THR A 92 1.22 7.22 -15.07
C THR A 92 0.50 6.34 -14.04
N THR A 93 -0.35 5.44 -14.49
CA THR A 93 -0.93 4.39 -13.65
C THR A 93 -0.12 3.11 -13.80
N PHE A 94 0.30 2.53 -12.70
CA PHE A 94 0.86 1.18 -12.62
C PHE A 94 -0.18 0.28 -11.96
N VAL A 95 -0.54 -0.83 -12.60
CA VAL A 95 -1.42 -1.86 -12.09
C VAL A 95 -0.67 -3.19 -12.05
N ALA A 96 -0.89 -3.98 -11.02
CA ALA A 96 -0.32 -5.32 -10.89
C ALA A 96 -1.18 -6.19 -9.97
N GLY A 97 -0.95 -7.48 -10.05
CA GLY A 97 -1.38 -8.46 -9.05
C GLY A 97 -0.24 -8.82 -8.10
N LEU A 98 -0.56 -9.11 -6.86
CA LEU A 98 0.37 -9.66 -5.88
C LEU A 98 -0.09 -11.04 -5.43
N ARG A 99 0.78 -12.02 -5.63
CA ARG A 99 0.71 -13.35 -5.03
C ARG A 99 1.71 -13.47 -3.89
N GLN A 100 1.63 -14.55 -3.14
CA GLN A 100 2.59 -14.85 -2.08
C GLN A 100 4.02 -15.08 -2.62
N ASP A 101 4.16 -15.47 -3.88
CA ASP A 101 5.42 -15.73 -4.56
C ASP A 101 5.93 -14.58 -5.45
N GLY A 102 5.17 -13.48 -5.60
CA GLY A 102 5.63 -12.34 -6.37
C GLY A 102 4.53 -11.45 -6.95
N LEU A 103 4.98 -10.44 -7.70
CA LEU A 103 4.10 -9.60 -8.52
C LEU A 103 3.80 -10.30 -9.85
N ILE A 104 2.55 -10.22 -10.29
CA ILE A 104 2.06 -10.80 -11.55
C ILE A 104 1.31 -9.75 -12.38
N ALA A 105 1.19 -9.98 -13.66
CA ALA A 105 0.41 -9.16 -14.58
C ALA A 105 0.71 -7.64 -14.47
N PRO A 106 1.98 -7.19 -14.41
CA PRO A 106 2.28 -5.77 -14.32
C PRO A 106 1.94 -5.06 -15.63
N LEU A 107 1.30 -3.89 -15.54
CA LEU A 107 1.02 -3.02 -16.67
C LEU A 107 1.22 -1.56 -16.27
N VAL A 108 1.78 -0.78 -17.19
CA VAL A 108 1.92 0.68 -17.07
C VAL A 108 1.03 1.34 -18.12
N LEU A 109 0.26 2.34 -17.71
CA LEU A 109 -0.64 3.11 -18.58
C LEU A 109 -0.31 4.59 -18.48
N ASP A 110 -0.41 5.31 -19.59
CA ASP A 110 -0.40 6.78 -19.57
C ASP A 110 -1.77 7.29 -19.07
N GLY A 111 -1.74 8.15 -18.04
CA GLY A 111 -2.94 8.69 -17.43
C GLY A 111 -3.64 7.77 -16.44
N ALA A 112 -4.93 8.00 -16.21
CA ALA A 112 -5.76 7.28 -15.25
C ALA A 112 -6.42 6.05 -15.89
N MET A 113 -6.54 4.98 -15.11
CA MET A 113 -7.32 3.79 -15.48
C MET A 113 -8.82 4.07 -15.32
N ASN A 114 -9.61 3.66 -16.31
CA ASN A 114 -11.08 3.67 -16.27
C ASN A 114 -11.61 2.24 -16.32
N GLY A 115 -12.95 2.07 -16.22
CA GLY A 115 -13.56 0.73 -16.19
C GLY A 115 -13.34 -0.09 -17.45
N GLU A 116 -13.22 0.54 -18.62
CA GLU A 116 -12.96 -0.16 -19.89
C GLU A 116 -11.51 -0.62 -19.98
N SER A 117 -10.55 0.27 -19.68
CA SER A 117 -9.13 -0.09 -19.63
C SER A 117 -8.83 -1.12 -18.54
N PHE A 118 -9.55 -1.07 -17.40
CA PHE A 118 -9.44 -2.09 -16.36
C PHE A 118 -9.97 -3.46 -16.83
N LEU A 119 -11.10 -3.50 -17.52
CA LEU A 119 -11.59 -4.74 -18.12
C LEU A 119 -10.63 -5.33 -19.16
N ALA A 120 -10.04 -4.45 -19.99
CA ALA A 120 -9.02 -4.86 -20.97
C ALA A 120 -7.79 -5.45 -20.24
N TYR A 121 -7.31 -4.80 -19.19
CA TYR A 121 -6.22 -5.30 -18.33
C TYR A 121 -6.55 -6.68 -17.75
N VAL A 122 -7.74 -6.85 -17.19
CA VAL A 122 -8.15 -8.14 -16.61
C VAL A 122 -8.12 -9.25 -17.65
N ARG A 123 -8.66 -9.00 -18.85
CA ARG A 123 -8.73 -10.01 -19.90
C ARG A 123 -7.38 -10.35 -20.51
N GLN A 124 -6.54 -9.34 -20.75
CA GLN A 124 -5.31 -9.49 -21.52
C GLN A 124 -4.09 -9.85 -20.66
N PHE A 125 -4.04 -9.36 -19.42
CA PHE A 125 -2.87 -9.49 -18.56
C PHE A 125 -3.14 -10.33 -17.31
N LEU A 126 -4.25 -10.11 -16.61
CA LEU A 126 -4.53 -10.82 -15.36
C LEU A 126 -4.96 -12.26 -15.62
N VAL A 127 -5.99 -12.49 -16.44
CA VAL A 127 -6.58 -13.82 -16.70
C VAL A 127 -5.52 -14.84 -17.13
N PRO A 128 -4.56 -14.54 -18.04
CA PRO A 128 -3.49 -15.48 -18.39
C PRO A 128 -2.58 -15.89 -17.24
N CYS A 129 -2.54 -15.10 -16.16
CA CYS A 129 -1.73 -15.38 -14.96
C CYS A 129 -2.51 -16.10 -13.85
N LEU A 130 -3.84 -16.25 -14.00
CA LEU A 130 -4.68 -16.92 -13.01
C LEU A 130 -4.57 -18.45 -13.11
N ARG A 131 -4.69 -19.08 -11.96
CA ARG A 131 -4.77 -20.55 -11.82
C ARG A 131 -6.17 -20.93 -11.37
N ARG A 132 -6.65 -22.07 -11.78
CA ARG A 132 -7.94 -22.58 -11.32
C ARG A 132 -7.97 -22.72 -9.80
N GLY A 133 -8.99 -22.14 -9.18
CA GLY A 133 -9.15 -22.10 -7.73
C GLY A 133 -8.47 -20.90 -7.05
N ASP A 134 -7.90 -19.97 -7.82
CA ASP A 134 -7.44 -18.69 -7.27
C ASP A 134 -8.60 -17.86 -6.71
N ILE A 135 -8.27 -17.02 -5.75
CA ILE A 135 -9.18 -16.04 -5.15
C ILE A 135 -8.60 -14.65 -5.45
N VAL A 136 -9.19 -13.98 -6.42
CA VAL A 136 -8.83 -12.60 -6.78
C VAL A 136 -9.50 -11.64 -5.82
N ILE A 137 -8.72 -10.77 -5.20
CA ILE A 137 -9.19 -9.79 -4.21
C ILE A 137 -8.87 -8.40 -4.73
N MET A 138 -9.87 -7.54 -4.80
CA MET A 138 -9.77 -6.14 -5.23
C MET A 138 -10.37 -5.23 -4.17
N ASP A 139 -10.03 -3.95 -4.26
CA ASP A 139 -10.73 -2.94 -3.48
C ASP A 139 -12.20 -2.77 -3.96
N ASN A 140 -12.96 -1.95 -3.25
CA ASN A 140 -14.38 -1.78 -3.49
C ASN A 140 -14.71 -0.60 -4.42
N LEU A 141 -13.80 -0.22 -5.34
CA LEU A 141 -14.05 0.85 -6.31
C LEU A 141 -15.09 0.43 -7.35
N SER A 142 -15.88 1.42 -7.80
CA SER A 142 -16.93 1.20 -8.81
C SER A 142 -16.38 0.74 -10.15
N SER A 143 -15.18 1.20 -10.54
CA SER A 143 -14.49 0.79 -11.78
C SER A 143 -14.18 -0.71 -11.81
N HIS A 144 -13.99 -1.35 -10.67
CA HIS A 144 -13.68 -2.77 -10.54
C HIS A 144 -14.93 -3.69 -10.54
N LYS A 145 -16.12 -3.09 -10.40
CA LYS A 145 -17.38 -3.83 -10.23
C LYS A 145 -18.13 -4.11 -11.52
N SER A 146 -17.51 -3.90 -12.67
CA SER A 146 -18.18 -4.21 -13.93
C SER A 146 -18.44 -5.72 -14.03
N ARG A 147 -19.60 -6.09 -14.57
CA ARG A 147 -19.98 -7.50 -14.79
C ARG A 147 -18.94 -8.21 -15.63
N GLY A 148 -18.39 -7.58 -16.65
CA GLY A 148 -17.38 -8.16 -17.51
C GLY A 148 -16.07 -8.53 -16.80
N VAL A 149 -15.68 -7.81 -15.73
CA VAL A 149 -14.52 -8.16 -14.90
C VAL A 149 -14.79 -9.44 -14.13
N ARG A 150 -15.95 -9.56 -13.49
CA ARG A 150 -16.36 -10.76 -12.76
C ARG A 150 -16.41 -11.97 -13.69
N ASP A 151 -17.15 -11.83 -14.80
CA ASP A 151 -17.34 -12.91 -15.77
C ASP A 151 -15.99 -13.44 -16.32
N ALA A 152 -15.02 -12.53 -16.58
CA ALA A 152 -13.70 -12.93 -17.08
C ALA A 152 -12.89 -13.71 -16.03
N ILE A 153 -12.93 -13.30 -14.77
CA ILE A 153 -12.22 -13.96 -13.66
C ILE A 153 -12.84 -15.33 -13.38
N GLU A 154 -14.18 -15.42 -13.32
CA GLU A 154 -14.91 -16.65 -13.06
C GLU A 154 -14.75 -17.66 -14.22
N ALA A 155 -14.72 -17.18 -15.46
CA ALA A 155 -14.45 -18.03 -16.63
C ALA A 155 -13.04 -18.65 -16.61
N ALA A 156 -12.06 -17.99 -15.95
CA ALA A 156 -10.72 -18.53 -15.72
C ALA A 156 -10.69 -19.59 -14.57
N GLY A 157 -11.83 -19.86 -13.93
CA GLY A 157 -11.94 -20.80 -12.80
C GLY A 157 -11.47 -20.21 -11.46
N ALA A 158 -11.38 -18.89 -11.36
CA ALA A 158 -11.07 -18.16 -10.14
C ALA A 158 -12.33 -17.56 -9.50
N THR A 159 -12.24 -17.17 -8.24
CA THR A 159 -13.30 -16.49 -7.48
C THR A 159 -12.94 -15.04 -7.28
N LEU A 160 -13.90 -14.11 -7.39
CA LEU A 160 -13.69 -12.69 -7.13
C LEU A 160 -14.30 -12.28 -5.79
N LEU A 161 -13.48 -11.68 -4.94
CA LEU A 161 -13.89 -11.06 -3.68
C LEU A 161 -13.52 -9.57 -3.67
N TYR A 162 -14.29 -8.78 -2.91
CA TYR A 162 -14.00 -7.36 -2.68
C TYR A 162 -13.68 -7.10 -1.22
N LEU A 163 -12.62 -6.32 -0.98
CA LEU A 163 -12.28 -5.84 0.35
C LEU A 163 -13.42 -4.97 0.92
N PRO A 164 -13.61 -4.95 2.24
CA PRO A 164 -14.47 -3.97 2.87
C PRO A 164 -14.04 -2.54 2.49
N PRO A 165 -14.97 -1.58 2.41
CA PRO A 165 -14.60 -0.19 2.17
C PRO A 165 -13.57 0.31 3.18
N TYR A 166 -12.71 1.24 2.75
CA TYR A 166 -11.68 1.88 3.58
C TYR A 166 -10.73 0.91 4.30
N SER A 167 -10.36 -0.19 3.66
CA SER A 167 -9.59 -1.27 4.27
C SER A 167 -8.24 -1.57 3.59
N PRO A 168 -7.36 -0.56 3.38
CA PRO A 168 -6.05 -0.79 2.76
C PRO A 168 -5.13 -1.66 3.64
N ASP A 169 -5.41 -1.75 4.94
CA ASP A 169 -4.69 -2.62 5.88
C ASP A 169 -4.91 -4.12 5.61
N PHE A 170 -5.99 -4.49 4.92
CA PHE A 170 -6.23 -5.86 4.44
C PHE A 170 -5.67 -6.12 3.04
N ASN A 171 -5.06 -5.11 2.41
CA ASN A 171 -4.50 -5.23 1.07
C ASN A 171 -2.97 -5.29 1.10
N PRO A 172 -2.34 -6.48 0.98
CA PRO A 172 -0.89 -6.61 1.06
C PRO A 172 -0.15 -5.91 -0.08
N ILE A 173 -0.77 -5.71 -1.26
CA ILE A 173 -0.15 -5.04 -2.40
C ILE A 173 0.17 -3.58 -2.13
N GLU A 174 -0.54 -2.93 -1.20
CA GLU A 174 -0.26 -1.56 -0.78
C GLU A 174 1.15 -1.41 -0.18
N GLN A 175 1.66 -2.44 0.48
CA GLN A 175 3.04 -2.46 1.01
C GLN A 175 4.06 -2.56 -0.14
N ALA A 176 3.77 -3.36 -1.16
CA ALA A 176 4.58 -3.44 -2.38
C ALA A 176 4.60 -2.08 -3.12
N PHE A 177 3.44 -1.44 -3.26
CA PHE A 177 3.34 -0.12 -3.87
C PHE A 177 4.01 0.98 -3.04
N ALA A 178 3.98 0.88 -1.72
CA ALA A 178 4.73 1.80 -0.86
C ALA A 178 6.25 1.70 -1.09
N LYS A 179 6.78 0.48 -1.22
CA LYS A 179 8.18 0.23 -1.60
C LYS A 179 8.48 0.77 -2.99
N LEU A 180 7.67 0.43 -3.99
CA LEU A 180 7.83 0.91 -5.36
C LEU A 180 7.89 2.45 -5.40
N LYS A 181 6.92 3.13 -4.76
CA LYS A 181 6.91 4.60 -4.67
C LYS A 181 8.14 5.17 -3.98
N ALA A 182 8.68 4.50 -2.98
CA ALA A 182 9.92 4.93 -2.31
C ALA A 182 11.12 4.85 -3.26
N LEU A 183 11.22 3.77 -4.03
CA LEU A 183 12.27 3.56 -5.02
C LEU A 183 12.13 4.55 -6.20
N LEU A 184 10.93 4.79 -6.71
CA LEU A 184 10.68 5.79 -7.75
C LEU A 184 11.05 7.21 -7.31
N ARG A 185 10.75 7.59 -6.05
CA ARG A 185 11.21 8.86 -5.48
C ARG A 185 12.73 8.96 -5.40
N LYS A 186 13.41 7.83 -5.16
CA LYS A 186 14.88 7.77 -5.16
C LYS A 186 15.44 7.92 -6.57
N ALA A 187 14.83 7.28 -7.56
CA ALA A 187 15.26 7.31 -8.96
C ALA A 187 15.03 8.68 -9.61
N ALA A 188 13.97 9.40 -9.19
CA ALA A 188 13.66 10.76 -9.62
C ALA A 188 13.55 10.91 -11.16
N ALA A 189 12.89 9.96 -11.85
CA ALA A 189 12.61 10.04 -13.28
C ALA A 189 11.82 11.30 -13.63
N ARG A 190 12.18 11.95 -14.76
CA ARG A 190 11.63 13.26 -15.17
C ARG A 190 10.85 13.21 -16.47
N THR A 191 10.88 12.10 -17.19
CA THR A 191 10.05 11.85 -18.38
C THR A 191 9.18 10.61 -18.16
N VAL A 192 8.14 10.45 -18.97
CA VAL A 192 7.24 9.29 -18.89
C VAL A 192 7.99 8.02 -19.26
N GLU A 193 8.77 8.07 -20.32
CA GLU A 193 9.56 6.96 -20.84
C GLU A 193 10.55 6.47 -19.76
N ALA A 194 11.33 7.38 -19.17
CA ALA A 194 12.26 7.05 -18.09
C ALA A 194 11.54 6.50 -16.84
N LEU A 195 10.31 6.98 -16.57
CA LEU A 195 9.50 6.46 -15.47
C LEU A 195 9.06 5.02 -15.73
N TRP A 196 8.65 4.70 -16.96
CA TRP A 196 8.23 3.36 -17.37
C TRP A 196 9.41 2.37 -17.34
N ASP A 197 10.56 2.77 -17.88
CA ASP A 197 11.78 1.96 -17.86
C ASP A 197 12.20 1.63 -16.42
N ILE A 198 12.19 2.63 -15.54
CA ILE A 198 12.53 2.45 -14.13
C ILE A 198 11.52 1.54 -13.43
N ILE A 199 10.22 1.66 -13.70
CA ILE A 199 9.22 0.74 -13.14
C ILE A 199 9.57 -0.69 -13.54
N GLY A 200 9.88 -0.96 -14.81
CA GLY A 200 10.28 -2.28 -15.30
C GLY A 200 11.51 -2.82 -14.55
N VAL A 201 12.56 -2.02 -14.38
CA VAL A 201 13.75 -2.41 -13.62
C VAL A 201 13.45 -2.67 -12.15
N LEU A 202 12.59 -1.86 -11.53
CA LEU A 202 12.25 -1.97 -10.12
C LEU A 202 11.41 -3.21 -9.79
N MET A 203 10.77 -3.85 -10.77
CA MET A 203 10.11 -5.15 -10.54
C MET A 203 11.10 -6.22 -10.06
N GLN A 204 12.34 -6.16 -10.52
CA GLN A 204 13.42 -7.08 -10.10
C GLN A 204 13.98 -6.75 -8.71
N ALA A 205 13.65 -5.58 -8.14
CA ALA A 205 14.09 -5.19 -6.80
C ALA A 205 13.26 -5.80 -5.67
N PHE A 206 12.19 -6.53 -5.99
CA PHE A 206 11.38 -7.26 -5.02
C PHE A 206 12.02 -8.62 -4.76
N ARG A 207 12.40 -8.87 -3.51
CA ARG A 207 12.95 -10.16 -3.10
C ARG A 207 11.86 -11.21 -3.02
N PRO A 208 12.16 -12.49 -3.29
CA PRO A 208 11.15 -13.55 -3.28
C PRO A 208 10.40 -13.75 -1.94
N ASP A 209 11.05 -13.37 -0.82
CA ASP A 209 10.47 -13.49 0.53
C ASP A 209 9.56 -12.31 0.92
N GLU A 210 9.64 -11.18 0.23
CA GLU A 210 8.89 -9.97 0.61
C GLU A 210 7.38 -10.11 0.46
N PRO A 211 6.83 -10.69 -0.63
CA PRO A 211 5.39 -10.85 -0.77
C PRO A 211 4.77 -11.65 0.38
N ALA A 212 5.40 -12.75 0.79
CA ALA A 212 4.93 -13.55 1.92
C ALA A 212 4.87 -12.73 3.22
N ASN A 213 5.86 -11.84 3.45
CA ASN A 213 5.85 -10.93 4.59
C ASN A 213 4.71 -9.90 4.50
N TYR A 214 4.40 -9.37 3.30
CA TYR A 214 3.27 -8.45 3.10
C TYR A 214 1.94 -9.13 3.41
N PHE A 215 1.76 -10.38 2.97
CA PHE A 215 0.60 -11.20 3.30
C PHE A 215 0.46 -11.38 4.82
N ALA A 216 1.54 -11.81 5.49
CA ALA A 216 1.56 -12.00 6.93
C ALA A 216 1.23 -10.71 7.70
N ASN A 217 1.78 -9.56 7.26
CA ASN A 217 1.52 -8.25 7.87
C ASN A 217 0.07 -7.79 7.70
N SER A 218 -0.59 -8.17 6.59
CA SER A 218 -2.00 -7.87 6.34
C SER A 218 -2.95 -8.92 6.95
N GLY A 219 -2.42 -9.91 7.68
CA GLY A 219 -3.20 -10.90 8.43
C GLY A 219 -3.48 -12.20 7.68
N TYR A 220 -2.90 -12.41 6.49
CA TYR A 220 -2.99 -13.66 5.71
C TYR A 220 -1.79 -14.54 6.04
N ARG A 221 -1.97 -15.44 7.00
CA ARG A 221 -0.94 -16.41 7.44
C ARG A 221 -1.40 -17.81 7.11
N GLN A 222 -0.46 -18.68 6.78
CA GLN A 222 -0.75 -20.11 6.80
C GLN A 222 -1.10 -20.53 8.26
N PRO A 223 -2.11 -21.37 8.44
CA PRO A 223 -2.46 -21.89 9.75
C PRO A 223 -1.33 -22.70 10.40
#